data_63177c840b3f29212faa2ec7157c6dcf
#
_entry.id   63177c840b3f29212faa2ec7157c6dcf
#
_cell.length_a   1.000
_cell.length_b   1.000
_cell.length_c   1.000
_cell.angle_alpha   90.00
_cell.angle_beta   90.00
_cell.angle_gamma   90.00
#
_symmetry.space_group_name_H-M   'P 1'
#
loop_
_entity.id
_entity.type
_entity.pdbx_description
1 polymer ?
#
loop_
_entity_poly.entity_id
_entity_poly.type
_entity_poly.pdbx_seq_one_letter_code
_entity_poly.pdbx_strand_id
1 'polypeptide(L)'
;MNNNRKRTALCLLGATLCVFMAFGAALYFGRYPITLQALLAGDAMAVRTFTVLRLPRAVMALAGGFGLGVAGFVYQTVFRNPLASPDIIGVSSGASVGAAFAILFVSSGTLGTTVCAFAGGLAAVFLSLGLAAAAPGRSKMNLVLAGIAVHALAQTLLMLLKLTADPEKELASIEYWIMGSLAGVTQSRVWFPVPMVISCCAVIFALHRQAMLLSVEEDEARLLGVSVGRMRFLLLTLATLVVAAVVSVTGLISFVGLLAPHCARLLAGHNRRSTSLLSGLVGSTLLLAADTIAKTVAATELPVSIFTSLLGVPFLIYLIIKPGRETR
;
A
#
# COMPACT_ATOMS: atom_id res chain seq x y z
N MET A 1 -7.03 -33.47 4.53
CA MET A 1 -5.97 -32.47 4.84
C MET A 1 -4.96 -32.27 3.71
N ASN A 2 -4.64 -33.27 2.89
CA ASN A 2 -3.58 -33.17 1.87
C ASN A 2 -3.95 -32.27 0.64
N ASN A 3 -5.22 -32.26 0.23
CA ASN A 3 -5.67 -31.55 -0.98
C ASN A 3 -5.64 -30.00 -0.82
N ASN A 4 -5.99 -29.48 0.36
CA ASN A 4 -5.96 -28.04 0.65
C ASN A 4 -4.51 -27.50 0.74
N ARG A 5 -3.56 -28.29 1.23
CA ARG A 5 -2.14 -27.89 1.26
C ARG A 5 -1.56 -27.83 -0.14
N LYS A 6 -1.86 -28.80 -1.01
CA LYS A 6 -1.44 -28.81 -2.41
C LYS A 6 -2.01 -27.61 -3.17
N ARG A 7 -3.31 -27.32 -3.01
CA ARG A 7 -3.94 -26.14 -3.62
C ARG A 7 -3.28 -24.83 -3.18
N THR A 8 -3.04 -24.65 -1.89
CA THR A 8 -2.36 -23.44 -1.37
C THR A 8 -0.94 -23.31 -1.91
N ALA A 9 -0.19 -24.41 -1.98
CA ALA A 9 1.17 -24.41 -2.54
C ALA A 9 1.17 -24.04 -4.03
N LEU A 10 0.21 -24.57 -4.81
CA LEU A 10 0.05 -24.21 -6.23
C LEU A 10 -0.30 -22.73 -6.40
N CYS A 11 -1.19 -22.18 -5.57
CA CYS A 11 -1.54 -20.77 -5.61
C CYS A 11 -0.32 -19.88 -5.28
N LEU A 12 0.48 -20.25 -4.27
CA LEU A 12 1.70 -19.52 -3.94
C LEU A 12 2.72 -19.58 -5.08
N LEU A 13 2.93 -20.76 -5.65
CA LEU A 13 3.85 -20.94 -6.77
C LEU A 13 3.41 -20.14 -8.00
N GLY A 14 2.11 -20.19 -8.33
CA GLY A 14 1.54 -19.40 -9.43
C GLY A 14 1.67 -17.89 -9.20
N ALA A 15 1.37 -17.40 -7.99
CA ALA A 15 1.52 -15.99 -7.64
C ALA A 15 3.00 -15.55 -7.68
N THR A 16 3.92 -16.39 -7.20
CA THR A 16 5.35 -16.11 -7.29
C THR A 16 5.81 -16.01 -8.74
N LEU A 17 5.37 -16.93 -9.60
CA LEU A 17 5.67 -16.88 -11.04
C LEU A 17 5.10 -15.61 -11.69
N CYS A 18 3.87 -15.21 -11.35
CA CYS A 18 3.28 -13.94 -11.82
C CYS A 18 4.12 -12.73 -11.40
N VAL A 19 4.62 -12.70 -10.15
CA VAL A 19 5.52 -11.64 -9.68
C VAL A 19 6.81 -11.60 -10.50
N PHE A 20 7.44 -12.76 -10.74
CA PHE A 20 8.67 -12.81 -11.56
C PHE A 20 8.43 -12.34 -12.99
N MET A 21 7.32 -12.76 -13.61
CA MET A 21 6.94 -12.31 -14.96
C MET A 21 6.66 -10.80 -14.98
N ALA A 22 5.89 -10.28 -14.02
CA ALA A 22 5.58 -8.86 -13.92
C ALA A 22 6.84 -8.02 -13.64
N PHE A 23 7.75 -8.51 -12.80
CA PHE A 23 9.02 -7.84 -12.53
C PHE A 23 9.93 -7.82 -13.77
N GLY A 24 10.03 -8.95 -14.48
CA GLY A 24 10.74 -9.03 -15.74
C GLY A 24 10.16 -8.08 -16.80
N ALA A 25 8.83 -8.03 -16.91
CA ALA A 25 8.14 -7.10 -17.78
C ALA A 25 8.42 -5.64 -17.39
N ALA A 26 8.39 -5.32 -16.09
CA ALA A 26 8.69 -3.98 -15.59
C ALA A 26 10.14 -3.55 -15.89
N LEU A 27 11.08 -4.47 -15.93
CA LEU A 27 12.47 -4.22 -16.33
C LEU A 27 12.63 -4.12 -17.85
N TYR A 28 11.88 -4.90 -18.62
CA TYR A 28 11.99 -4.94 -20.07
C TYR A 28 11.29 -3.75 -20.73
N PHE A 29 10.02 -3.52 -20.40
CA PHE A 29 9.21 -2.44 -20.97
C PHE A 29 9.57 -1.10 -20.37
N GLY A 30 9.74 -0.08 -21.21
CA GLY A 30 10.02 1.30 -20.81
C GLY A 30 10.29 2.16 -22.03
N ARG A 31 10.27 3.48 -21.87
CA ARG A 31 10.37 4.44 -22.98
C ARG A 31 11.71 4.44 -23.69
N TYR A 32 12.79 4.28 -22.95
CA TYR A 32 14.13 4.15 -23.53
C TYR A 32 14.37 2.67 -23.89
N PRO A 33 14.62 2.30 -25.15
CA PRO A 33 14.87 0.92 -25.51
C PRO A 33 16.21 0.45 -24.94
N ILE A 34 16.17 -0.45 -23.98
CA ILE A 34 17.36 -1.07 -23.43
C ILE A 34 17.43 -2.50 -23.97
N THR A 35 18.46 -2.79 -24.77
CA THR A 35 18.72 -4.16 -25.21
C THR A 35 19.70 -4.83 -24.25
N LEU A 36 19.57 -6.16 -24.12
CA LEU A 36 20.50 -6.95 -23.31
C LEU A 36 21.94 -6.79 -23.82
N GLN A 37 22.12 -6.67 -25.14
CA GLN A 37 23.42 -6.44 -25.77
C GLN A 37 24.04 -5.11 -25.34
N ALA A 38 23.26 -4.00 -25.29
CA ALA A 38 23.75 -2.71 -24.85
C ALA A 38 24.18 -2.74 -23.36
N LEU A 39 23.42 -3.46 -22.51
CA LEU A 39 23.81 -3.65 -21.11
C LEU A 39 25.10 -4.47 -20.96
N LEU A 40 25.23 -5.56 -21.70
CA LEU A 40 26.43 -6.41 -21.67
C LEU A 40 27.64 -5.72 -22.30
N ALA A 41 27.44 -4.88 -23.32
CA ALA A 41 28.50 -4.05 -23.93
C ALA A 41 28.93 -2.87 -23.04
N GLY A 42 28.26 -2.63 -21.91
CA GLY A 42 28.60 -1.56 -20.98
C GLY A 42 28.23 -0.15 -21.49
N ASP A 43 27.23 -0.04 -22.38
CA ASP A 43 26.75 1.28 -22.82
C ASP A 43 26.35 2.13 -21.62
N ALA A 44 27.06 3.24 -21.41
CA ALA A 44 26.92 4.09 -20.24
C ALA A 44 25.48 4.62 -20.05
N MET A 45 24.77 4.94 -21.14
CA MET A 45 23.39 5.42 -21.08
C MET A 45 22.41 4.30 -20.70
N ALA A 46 22.57 3.11 -21.31
CA ALA A 46 21.75 1.95 -21.01
C ALA A 46 21.94 1.48 -19.57
N VAL A 47 23.17 1.36 -19.10
CA VAL A 47 23.52 0.98 -17.72
C VAL A 47 22.98 2.01 -16.72
N ARG A 48 23.17 3.30 -16.96
CA ARG A 48 22.66 4.37 -16.08
C ARG A 48 21.14 4.37 -16.02
N THR A 49 20.45 4.27 -17.15
CA THR A 49 18.98 4.23 -17.20
C THR A 49 18.45 3.00 -16.48
N PHE A 50 19.09 1.86 -16.63
CA PHE A 50 18.71 0.63 -15.95
C PHE A 50 18.90 0.74 -14.43
N THR A 51 20.09 1.14 -13.97
CA THR A 51 20.44 1.11 -12.54
C THR A 51 19.83 2.25 -11.73
N VAL A 52 19.72 3.45 -12.32
CA VAL A 52 19.25 4.64 -11.59
C VAL A 52 17.75 4.83 -11.67
N LEU A 53 17.10 4.43 -12.75
CA LEU A 53 15.67 4.66 -12.97
C LEU A 53 14.85 3.35 -12.97
N ARG A 54 15.20 2.40 -13.83
CA ARG A 54 14.34 1.26 -14.11
C ARG A 54 14.31 0.23 -12.96
N LEU A 55 15.49 -0.16 -12.48
CA LEU A 55 15.60 -1.12 -11.38
C LEU A 55 15.01 -0.60 -10.06
N PRO A 56 15.34 0.62 -9.60
CA PRO A 56 14.76 1.17 -8.38
C PRO A 56 13.24 1.29 -8.44
N ARG A 57 12.70 1.71 -9.59
CA ARG A 57 11.25 1.81 -9.82
C ARG A 57 10.57 0.44 -9.72
N ALA A 58 11.13 -0.59 -10.37
CA ALA A 58 10.61 -1.95 -10.30
C ALA A 58 10.70 -2.54 -8.88
N VAL A 59 11.82 -2.29 -8.17
CA VAL A 59 11.99 -2.69 -6.76
C VAL A 59 10.96 -1.99 -5.86
N MET A 60 10.72 -0.69 -6.08
CA MET A 60 9.70 0.04 -5.31
C MET A 60 8.29 -0.47 -5.60
N ALA A 61 7.96 -0.77 -6.86
CA ALA A 61 6.67 -1.36 -7.22
C ALA A 61 6.49 -2.76 -6.60
N LEU A 62 7.55 -3.58 -6.61
CA LEU A 62 7.55 -4.90 -5.98
C LEU A 62 7.33 -4.81 -4.47
N ALA A 63 8.19 -4.07 -3.78
CA ALA A 63 8.16 -3.95 -2.32
C ALA A 63 6.91 -3.17 -1.85
N GLY A 64 6.57 -2.08 -2.52
CA GLY A 64 5.39 -1.27 -2.23
C GLY A 64 4.09 -2.06 -2.41
N GLY A 65 3.95 -2.77 -3.53
CA GLY A 65 2.81 -3.63 -3.78
C GLY A 65 2.69 -4.75 -2.75
N PHE A 66 3.82 -5.40 -2.40
CA PHE A 66 3.87 -6.41 -1.34
C PHE A 66 3.42 -5.84 0.01
N GLY A 67 4.00 -4.71 0.38
CA GLY A 67 3.68 -4.04 1.64
C GLY A 67 2.22 -3.61 1.73
N LEU A 68 1.68 -2.98 0.68
CA LEU A 68 0.28 -2.57 0.63
C LEU A 68 -0.67 -3.78 0.72
N GLY A 69 -0.34 -4.89 0.05
CA GLY A 69 -1.12 -6.13 0.14
C GLY A 69 -1.11 -6.74 1.54
N VAL A 70 0.05 -6.80 2.21
CA VAL A 70 0.17 -7.28 3.60
C VAL A 70 -0.52 -6.32 4.57
N ALA A 71 -0.32 -5.01 4.44
CA ALA A 71 -0.99 -4.01 5.26
C ALA A 71 -2.50 -4.11 5.12
N GLY A 72 -3.03 -4.19 3.91
CA GLY A 72 -4.45 -4.38 3.65
C GLY A 72 -4.99 -5.65 4.33
N PHE A 73 -4.26 -6.77 4.27
CA PHE A 73 -4.62 -7.99 4.98
C PHE A 73 -4.70 -7.79 6.50
N VAL A 74 -3.77 -7.05 7.08
CA VAL A 74 -3.78 -6.70 8.51
C VAL A 74 -5.01 -5.86 8.84
N TYR A 75 -5.28 -4.79 8.08
CA TYR A 75 -6.46 -3.94 8.29
C TYR A 75 -7.75 -4.76 8.23
N GLN A 76 -7.94 -5.55 7.19
CA GLN A 76 -9.13 -6.39 7.02
C GLN A 76 -9.30 -7.42 8.14
N THR A 77 -8.19 -7.95 8.67
CA THR A 77 -8.21 -8.90 9.80
C THR A 77 -8.55 -8.20 11.11
N VAL A 78 -7.94 -7.06 11.40
CA VAL A 78 -8.15 -6.29 12.64
C VAL A 78 -9.57 -5.73 12.71
N PHE A 79 -10.06 -5.19 11.60
CA PHE A 79 -11.43 -4.64 11.52
C PHE A 79 -12.49 -5.71 11.31
N ARG A 80 -12.09 -6.95 10.99
CA ARG A 80 -13.01 -8.05 10.58
C ARG A 80 -13.95 -7.60 9.46
N ASN A 81 -13.45 -6.78 8.58
CA ASN A 81 -14.19 -6.26 7.45
C ASN A 81 -13.35 -6.43 6.18
N PRO A 82 -13.83 -7.19 5.19
CA PRO A 82 -13.09 -7.42 3.94
C PRO A 82 -12.92 -6.17 3.09
N LEU A 83 -13.69 -5.11 3.38
CA LEU A 83 -13.60 -3.81 2.72
C LEU A 83 -12.73 -2.79 3.48
N ALA A 84 -12.13 -3.19 4.61
CA ALA A 84 -11.24 -2.31 5.33
C ALA A 84 -9.97 -2.05 4.53
N SER A 85 -9.58 -0.77 4.45
CA SER A 85 -8.34 -0.29 3.82
C SER A 85 -7.59 0.63 4.78
N PRO A 86 -6.31 0.88 4.53
CA PRO A 86 -5.53 1.84 5.31
C PRO A 86 -6.15 3.25 5.37
N ASP A 87 -6.91 3.63 4.36
CA ASP A 87 -7.52 4.95 4.25
C ASP A 87 -8.59 5.21 5.31
N ILE A 88 -9.21 4.15 5.87
CA ILE A 88 -10.25 4.27 6.92
C ILE A 88 -9.74 5.00 8.17
N ILE A 89 -8.45 4.87 8.51
CA ILE A 89 -7.85 5.56 9.66
C ILE A 89 -7.02 6.78 9.28
N GLY A 90 -7.11 7.24 8.04
CA GLY A 90 -6.61 8.54 7.62
C GLY A 90 -5.12 8.59 7.22
N VAL A 91 -4.44 7.46 6.96
CA VAL A 91 -3.03 7.45 6.54
C VAL A 91 -2.82 8.31 5.30
N SER A 92 -3.59 8.05 4.25
CA SER A 92 -3.45 8.70 2.95
C SER A 92 -3.77 10.18 3.01
N SER A 93 -4.83 10.56 3.72
CA SER A 93 -5.22 11.97 3.86
C SER A 93 -4.19 12.76 4.68
N GLY A 94 -3.67 12.17 5.76
CA GLY A 94 -2.59 12.78 6.54
C GLY A 94 -1.30 12.94 5.73
N ALA A 95 -0.94 11.93 4.94
CA ALA A 95 0.22 12.01 4.04
C ALA A 95 0.04 13.10 2.98
N SER A 96 -1.18 13.29 2.44
CA SER A 96 -1.49 14.36 1.49
C SER A 96 -1.33 15.75 2.10
N VAL A 97 -1.78 15.94 3.34
CA VAL A 97 -1.56 17.20 4.08
C VAL A 97 -0.07 17.46 4.27
N GLY A 98 0.69 16.45 4.72
CA GLY A 98 2.13 16.57 4.90
C GLY A 98 2.87 16.90 3.61
N ALA A 99 2.50 16.25 2.49
CA ALA A 99 3.07 16.54 1.18
C ALA A 99 2.75 17.97 0.70
N ALA A 100 1.47 18.37 0.81
CA ALA A 100 1.05 19.71 0.43
C ALA A 100 1.77 20.79 1.27
N PHE A 101 1.87 20.58 2.59
CA PHE A 101 2.64 21.45 3.47
C PHE A 101 4.10 21.58 3.03
N ALA A 102 4.74 20.47 2.67
CA ALA A 102 6.12 20.50 2.22
C ALA A 102 6.30 21.20 0.88
N ILE A 103 5.38 21.01 -0.05
CA ILE A 103 5.41 21.66 -1.37
C ILE A 103 5.31 23.18 -1.22
N LEU A 104 4.47 23.67 -0.28
CA LEU A 104 4.23 25.10 -0.07
C LEU A 104 5.32 25.77 0.77
N PHE A 105 5.80 25.11 1.82
CA PHE A 105 6.59 25.78 2.87
C PHE A 105 8.00 25.24 3.06
N VAL A 106 8.31 24.03 2.54
CA VAL A 106 9.60 23.39 2.75
C VAL A 106 10.38 23.32 1.45
N SER A 107 11.34 24.26 1.27
CA SER A 107 12.16 24.38 0.05
C SER A 107 13.14 23.21 -0.20
N SER A 108 13.06 22.12 0.55
CA SER A 108 14.00 20.97 0.50
C SER A 108 13.67 19.96 -0.61
N GLY A 109 12.84 20.33 -1.57
CA GLY A 109 12.54 19.50 -2.74
C GLY A 109 11.86 18.17 -2.37
N THR A 110 12.24 17.12 -3.08
CA THR A 110 11.59 15.81 -2.97
C THR A 110 11.80 15.08 -1.63
N LEU A 111 12.91 15.36 -0.93
CA LEU A 111 13.18 14.77 0.39
C LEU A 111 12.24 15.36 1.44
N GLY A 112 12.06 16.68 1.45
CA GLY A 112 11.11 17.34 2.35
C GLY A 112 9.70 16.85 2.17
N THR A 113 9.24 16.70 0.93
CA THR A 113 7.92 16.14 0.63
C THR A 113 7.78 14.72 1.16
N THR A 114 8.79 13.87 0.97
CA THR A 114 8.79 12.49 1.49
C THR A 114 8.70 12.46 3.02
N VAL A 115 9.53 13.24 3.72
CA VAL A 115 9.56 13.26 5.19
C VAL A 115 8.25 13.81 5.76
N CYS A 116 7.74 14.92 5.22
CA CYS A 116 6.50 15.53 5.69
C CYS A 116 5.28 14.64 5.39
N ALA A 117 5.22 14.00 4.21
CA ALA A 117 4.16 13.06 3.88
C ALA A 117 4.17 11.85 4.82
N PHE A 118 5.34 11.27 5.09
CA PHE A 118 5.49 10.18 6.04
C PHE A 118 5.03 10.58 7.44
N ALA A 119 5.52 11.72 7.94
CA ALA A 119 5.14 12.25 9.26
C ALA A 119 3.64 12.58 9.35
N GLY A 120 3.05 13.18 8.30
CA GLY A 120 1.63 13.50 8.22
C GLY A 120 0.75 12.25 8.24
N GLY A 121 1.14 11.20 7.51
CA GLY A 121 0.44 9.92 7.54
C GLY A 121 0.47 9.26 8.92
N LEU A 122 1.63 9.26 9.59
CA LEU A 122 1.75 8.74 10.95
C LEU A 122 0.95 9.59 11.96
N ALA A 123 1.04 10.92 11.87
CA ALA A 123 0.31 11.83 12.76
C ALA A 123 -1.21 11.59 12.70
N ALA A 124 -1.77 11.44 11.49
CA ALA A 124 -3.18 11.15 11.31
C ALA A 124 -3.59 9.82 11.97
N VAL A 125 -2.79 8.77 11.81
CA VAL A 125 -3.10 7.47 12.42
C VAL A 125 -2.95 7.50 13.93
N PHE A 126 -1.88 8.09 14.47
CA PHE A 126 -1.72 8.20 15.92
C PHE A 126 -2.81 9.07 16.54
N LEU A 127 -3.27 10.12 15.86
CA LEU A 127 -4.42 10.90 16.27
C LEU A 127 -5.70 10.04 16.28
N SER A 128 -5.95 9.26 15.23
CA SER A 128 -7.10 8.35 15.17
C SER A 128 -7.06 7.28 16.27
N LEU A 129 -5.91 6.67 16.51
CA LEU A 129 -5.71 5.68 17.56
C LEU A 129 -5.86 6.31 18.97
N GLY A 130 -5.34 7.52 19.16
CA GLY A 130 -5.46 8.27 20.41
C GLY A 130 -6.91 8.64 20.72
N LEU A 131 -7.64 9.17 19.75
CA LEU A 131 -9.07 9.48 19.88
C LEU A 131 -9.89 8.22 20.20
N ALA A 132 -9.63 7.12 19.49
CA ALA A 132 -10.30 5.86 19.75
C ALA A 132 -9.98 5.29 21.16
N ALA A 133 -8.77 5.49 21.65
CA ALA A 133 -8.37 5.05 22.98
C ALA A 133 -8.99 5.90 24.10
N ALA A 134 -9.24 7.18 23.86
CA ALA A 134 -9.89 8.10 24.78
C ALA A 134 -11.41 7.91 24.84
N ALA A 135 -12.01 7.29 23.82
CA ALA A 135 -13.45 7.06 23.75
C ALA A 135 -13.91 5.97 24.74
N PRO A 136 -15.08 6.12 25.38
CA PRO A 136 -15.65 5.09 26.24
C PRO A 136 -15.90 3.79 25.48
N GLY A 137 -15.66 2.64 26.13
CA GLY A 137 -16.07 1.32 25.64
C GLY A 137 -15.10 0.64 24.66
N ARG A 138 -13.95 1.23 24.31
CA ARG A 138 -12.86 0.64 23.47
C ARG A 138 -13.34 -0.21 22.28
N SER A 139 -14.44 0.20 21.64
CA SER A 139 -15.05 -0.50 20.52
C SER A 139 -14.25 -0.31 19.21
N LYS A 140 -14.33 -1.28 18.30
CA LYS A 140 -13.85 -1.11 16.91
C LYS A 140 -14.55 0.05 16.20
N MET A 141 -15.83 0.29 16.54
CA MET A 141 -16.61 1.41 15.99
C MET A 141 -15.95 2.75 16.34
N ASN A 142 -15.42 2.91 17.56
CA ASN A 142 -14.72 4.14 17.97
C ASN A 142 -13.49 4.41 17.10
N LEU A 143 -12.77 3.36 16.70
CA LEU A 143 -11.62 3.51 15.82
C LEU A 143 -12.03 3.93 14.40
N VAL A 144 -13.12 3.38 13.88
CA VAL A 144 -13.66 3.78 12.55
C VAL A 144 -14.14 5.23 12.59
N LEU A 145 -14.90 5.60 13.62
CA LEU A 145 -15.41 6.98 13.79
C LEU A 145 -14.26 7.99 13.96
N ALA A 146 -13.25 7.65 14.77
CA ALA A 146 -12.05 8.46 14.92
C ALA A 146 -11.31 8.64 13.58
N GLY A 147 -11.18 7.56 12.80
CA GLY A 147 -10.57 7.60 11.48
C GLY A 147 -11.34 8.50 10.50
N ILE A 148 -12.66 8.40 10.47
CA ILE A 148 -13.51 9.26 9.65
C ILE A 148 -13.36 10.73 10.05
N ALA A 149 -13.34 11.03 11.35
CA ALA A 149 -13.14 12.39 11.86
C ALA A 149 -11.77 12.96 11.48
N VAL A 150 -10.69 12.18 11.66
CA VAL A 150 -9.33 12.59 11.29
C VAL A 150 -9.19 12.73 9.78
N HIS A 151 -9.80 11.85 8.99
CA HIS A 151 -9.85 11.97 7.53
C HIS A 151 -10.53 13.28 7.11
N ALA A 152 -11.70 13.61 7.67
CA ALA A 152 -12.41 14.85 7.37
C ALA A 152 -11.59 16.09 7.76
N LEU A 153 -10.93 16.08 8.93
CA LEU A 153 -10.03 17.14 9.35
C LEU A 153 -8.85 17.30 8.38
N ALA A 154 -8.21 16.20 8.01
CA ALA A 154 -7.09 16.22 7.05
C ALA A 154 -7.53 16.74 5.68
N GLN A 155 -8.72 16.35 5.18
CA GLN A 155 -9.26 16.88 3.93
C GLN A 155 -9.51 18.40 4.01
N THR A 156 -10.05 18.88 5.14
CA THR A 156 -10.25 20.32 5.37
C THR A 156 -8.91 21.07 5.36
N LEU A 157 -7.90 20.55 6.06
CA LEU A 157 -6.55 21.14 6.04
C LEU A 157 -5.93 21.13 4.64
N LEU A 158 -6.10 20.04 3.91
CA LEU A 158 -5.62 19.96 2.52
C LEU A 158 -6.30 20.99 1.61
N MET A 159 -7.62 21.19 1.77
CA MET A 159 -8.35 22.25 1.04
C MET A 159 -7.78 23.65 1.35
N LEU A 160 -7.53 23.94 2.62
CA LEU A 160 -6.93 25.22 3.02
C LEU A 160 -5.55 25.41 2.40
N LEU A 161 -4.71 24.40 2.41
CA LEU A 161 -3.38 24.44 1.78
C LEU A 161 -3.49 24.65 0.26
N LYS A 162 -4.39 23.96 -0.42
CA LYS A 162 -4.63 24.15 -1.87
C LYS A 162 -5.13 25.56 -2.21
N LEU A 163 -5.95 26.16 -1.34
CA LEU A 163 -6.46 27.50 -1.54
C LEU A 163 -5.33 28.57 -1.46
N THR A 164 -4.28 28.31 -0.69
CA THR A 164 -3.13 29.22 -0.56
C THR A 164 -2.03 28.97 -1.59
N ALA A 165 -2.13 27.87 -2.36
CA ALA A 165 -1.14 27.47 -3.35
C ALA A 165 -1.17 28.31 -4.61
N ASP A 166 0.00 28.54 -5.21
CA ASP A 166 0.10 29.10 -6.56
C ASP A 166 -0.55 28.12 -7.58
N PRO A 167 -1.55 28.58 -8.38
CA PRO A 167 -2.29 27.71 -9.28
C PRO A 167 -1.43 27.04 -10.36
N GLU A 168 -0.41 27.71 -10.86
CA GLU A 168 0.38 27.23 -11.99
C GLU A 168 1.49 26.26 -11.59
N LYS A 169 1.99 26.36 -10.35
CA LYS A 169 3.17 25.59 -9.89
C LYS A 169 2.84 24.65 -8.74
N GLU A 170 2.40 25.21 -7.62
CA GLU A 170 2.26 24.48 -6.36
C GLU A 170 1.02 23.59 -6.37
N LEU A 171 -0.12 24.13 -6.81
CA LEU A 171 -1.37 23.38 -6.88
C LEU A 171 -1.25 22.20 -7.86
N ALA A 172 -0.65 22.42 -9.03
CA ALA A 172 -0.41 21.36 -10.00
C ALA A 172 0.51 20.27 -9.42
N SER A 173 1.54 20.66 -8.64
CA SER A 173 2.44 19.72 -7.97
C SER A 173 1.74 18.91 -6.89
N ILE A 174 0.88 19.53 -6.09
CA ILE A 174 0.07 18.87 -5.06
C ILE A 174 -0.89 17.86 -5.71
N GLU A 175 -1.61 18.26 -6.76
CA GLU A 175 -2.54 17.36 -7.48
C GLU A 175 -1.81 16.17 -8.10
N TYR A 176 -0.66 16.42 -8.75
CA TYR A 176 0.15 15.33 -9.32
C TYR A 176 0.65 14.36 -8.25
N TRP A 177 1.07 14.88 -7.08
CA TRP A 177 1.51 14.04 -5.97
C TRP A 177 0.35 13.16 -5.43
N ILE A 178 -0.85 13.74 -5.28
CA ILE A 178 -2.05 13.02 -4.81
C ILE A 178 -2.46 11.92 -5.80
N MET A 179 -2.27 12.13 -7.10
CA MET A 179 -2.59 11.10 -8.11
C MET A 179 -1.73 9.84 -7.98
N GLY A 180 -0.57 9.91 -7.33
CA GLY A 180 0.32 8.78 -7.11
C GLY A 180 1.02 8.27 -8.37
N SER A 181 2.35 8.26 -8.34
CA SER A 181 3.19 7.88 -9.47
C SER A 181 4.51 7.27 -9.00
N LEU A 182 5.00 6.30 -9.77
CA LEU A 182 6.34 5.73 -9.61
C LEU A 182 7.38 6.41 -10.52
N ALA A 183 6.98 7.41 -11.33
CA ALA A 183 7.86 8.08 -12.29
C ALA A 183 9.06 8.77 -11.64
N GLY A 184 8.86 9.38 -10.47
CA GLY A 184 9.91 10.07 -9.72
C GLY A 184 10.78 9.17 -8.83
N VAL A 185 10.61 7.85 -8.87
CA VAL A 185 11.37 6.93 -8.02
C VAL A 185 12.75 6.69 -8.63
N THR A 186 13.78 7.07 -7.86
CA THR A 186 15.19 6.88 -8.18
C THR A 186 15.88 6.01 -7.11
N GLN A 187 17.12 5.61 -7.37
CA GLN A 187 17.88 4.80 -6.43
C GLN A 187 17.96 5.43 -5.02
N SER A 188 18.14 6.74 -4.93
CA SER A 188 18.20 7.44 -3.63
C SER A 188 16.90 7.42 -2.84
N ARG A 189 15.75 7.25 -3.50
CA ARG A 189 14.44 7.26 -2.85
C ARG A 189 13.98 5.90 -2.34
N VAL A 190 14.58 4.79 -2.77
CA VAL A 190 14.17 3.44 -2.33
C VAL A 190 14.85 3.01 -1.03
N TRP A 191 15.93 3.67 -0.62
CA TRP A 191 16.72 3.31 0.56
C TRP A 191 15.97 3.37 1.88
N PHE A 192 14.96 4.20 1.99
CA PHE A 192 14.15 4.32 3.20
C PHE A 192 12.90 3.40 3.14
N PRO A 193 12.01 3.49 2.11
CA PRO A 193 10.76 2.75 2.12
C PRO A 193 10.95 1.24 1.97
N VAL A 194 11.89 0.78 1.17
CA VAL A 194 12.07 -0.66 0.92
C VAL A 194 12.51 -1.42 2.19
N PRO A 195 13.57 -1.02 2.92
CA PRO A 195 13.92 -1.65 4.19
C PRO A 195 12.80 -1.53 5.24
N MET A 196 12.08 -0.40 5.29
CA MET A 196 10.95 -0.20 6.21
C MET A 196 9.83 -1.22 5.92
N VAL A 197 9.45 -1.38 4.65
CA VAL A 197 8.45 -2.37 4.23
C VAL A 197 8.90 -3.78 4.60
N ILE A 198 10.15 -4.15 4.28
CA ILE A 198 10.69 -5.50 4.57
C ILE A 198 10.67 -5.77 6.08
N SER A 199 11.19 -4.85 6.89
CA SER A 199 11.27 -5.03 8.35
C SER A 199 9.90 -5.11 9.00
N CYS A 200 8.97 -4.19 8.66
CA CYS A 200 7.62 -4.22 9.20
C CYS A 200 6.85 -5.47 8.77
N CYS A 201 6.95 -5.88 7.50
CA CYS A 201 6.34 -7.12 7.02
C CYS A 201 6.94 -8.35 7.73
N ALA A 202 8.25 -8.41 7.95
CA ALA A 202 8.89 -9.49 8.69
C ALA A 202 8.34 -9.61 10.12
N VAL A 203 8.17 -8.47 10.82
CA VAL A 203 7.55 -8.44 12.16
C VAL A 203 6.08 -8.88 12.10
N ILE A 204 5.29 -8.40 11.13
CA ILE A 204 3.90 -8.84 10.93
C ILE A 204 3.83 -10.37 10.71
N PHE A 205 4.73 -10.94 9.92
CA PHE A 205 4.80 -12.39 9.71
C PHE A 205 5.26 -13.16 10.96
N ALA A 206 6.13 -12.59 11.78
CA ALA A 206 6.52 -13.16 13.07
C ALA A 206 5.33 -13.18 14.06
N LEU A 207 4.50 -12.13 14.05
CA LEU A 207 3.31 -11.98 14.86
C LEU A 207 2.06 -12.64 14.24
N HIS A 208 2.22 -13.41 13.19
CA HIS A 208 1.11 -13.98 12.42
C HIS A 208 0.11 -14.77 13.29
N ARG A 209 0.58 -15.59 14.27
CA ARG A 209 -0.31 -16.36 15.15
C ARG A 209 -1.24 -15.45 15.95
N GLN A 210 -0.68 -14.41 16.55
CA GLN A 210 -1.43 -13.41 17.32
C GLN A 210 -2.38 -12.60 16.42
N ALA A 211 -1.93 -12.27 15.21
CA ALA A 211 -2.76 -11.57 14.22
C ALA A 211 -4.00 -12.41 13.85
N MET A 212 -3.85 -13.71 13.68
CA MET A 212 -4.98 -14.59 13.37
C MET A 212 -5.99 -14.69 14.51
N LEU A 213 -5.56 -14.61 15.76
CA LEU A 213 -6.45 -14.59 16.91
C LEU A 213 -7.30 -13.31 17.00
N LEU A 214 -6.94 -12.24 16.31
CA LEU A 214 -7.79 -11.06 16.20
C LEU A 214 -8.98 -11.26 15.24
N SER A 215 -8.99 -12.32 14.43
CA SER A 215 -10.13 -12.65 13.56
C SER A 215 -11.28 -13.35 14.30
N VAL A 216 -11.04 -13.92 15.48
CA VAL A 216 -12.09 -14.50 16.35
C VAL A 216 -12.66 -13.44 17.30
N GLU A 217 -13.72 -13.75 18.05
CA GLU A 217 -14.33 -12.80 18.99
C GLU A 217 -13.35 -12.36 20.08
N GLU A 218 -13.52 -11.13 20.59
CA GLU A 218 -12.55 -10.54 21.52
C GLU A 218 -12.41 -11.34 22.81
N ASP A 219 -13.53 -11.88 23.29
CA ASP A 219 -13.54 -12.66 24.52
C ASP A 219 -12.84 -14.02 24.30
N GLU A 220 -13.05 -14.68 23.16
CA GLU A 220 -12.32 -15.87 22.78
C GLU A 220 -10.81 -15.61 22.63
N ALA A 221 -10.42 -14.50 21.98
CA ALA A 221 -9.03 -14.13 21.83
C ALA A 221 -8.36 -13.86 23.19
N ARG A 222 -9.08 -13.26 24.15
CA ARG A 222 -8.62 -13.04 25.53
C ARG A 222 -8.44 -14.35 26.29
N LEU A 223 -9.38 -15.29 26.15
CA LEU A 223 -9.28 -16.63 26.75
C LEU A 223 -8.06 -17.40 26.22
N LEU A 224 -7.66 -17.15 24.96
CA LEU A 224 -6.45 -17.70 24.35
C LEU A 224 -5.16 -16.94 24.71
N GLY A 225 -5.22 -16.02 25.68
CA GLY A 225 -4.06 -15.33 26.25
C GLY A 225 -3.56 -14.11 25.43
N VAL A 226 -4.34 -13.64 24.43
CA VAL A 226 -3.93 -12.48 23.62
C VAL A 226 -4.47 -11.19 24.21
N SER A 227 -3.58 -10.22 24.46
CA SER A 227 -3.97 -8.84 24.77
C SER A 227 -4.44 -8.12 23.51
N VAL A 228 -5.74 -8.25 23.19
CA VAL A 228 -6.38 -7.79 21.95
C VAL A 228 -6.04 -6.30 21.65
N GLY A 229 -6.15 -5.42 22.65
CA GLY A 229 -5.88 -3.99 22.48
C GLY A 229 -4.43 -3.69 22.07
N ARG A 230 -3.45 -4.30 22.78
CA ARG A 230 -2.02 -4.10 22.47
C ARG A 230 -1.66 -4.67 21.10
N MET A 231 -2.17 -5.86 20.77
CA MET A 231 -1.89 -6.49 19.50
C MET A 231 -2.51 -5.73 18.33
N ARG A 232 -3.74 -5.23 18.48
CA ARG A 232 -4.41 -4.35 17.51
C ARG A 232 -3.59 -3.09 17.26
N PHE A 233 -3.18 -2.41 18.33
CA PHE A 233 -2.34 -1.21 18.24
C PHE A 233 -1.04 -1.49 17.51
N LEU A 234 -0.30 -2.54 17.89
CA LEU A 234 0.97 -2.91 17.28
C LEU A 234 0.84 -3.24 15.79
N LEU A 235 -0.13 -4.09 15.42
CA LEU A 235 -0.34 -4.49 14.03
C LEU A 235 -0.79 -3.33 13.14
N LEU A 236 -1.68 -2.46 13.64
CA LEU A 236 -2.09 -1.26 12.91
C LEU A 236 -0.93 -0.28 12.76
N THR A 237 -0.10 -0.10 13.78
CA THR A 237 1.11 0.75 13.70
C THR A 237 2.09 0.20 12.65
N LEU A 238 2.38 -1.09 12.65
CA LEU A 238 3.27 -1.72 11.65
C LEU A 238 2.70 -1.58 10.23
N ALA A 239 1.41 -1.87 10.06
CA ALA A 239 0.76 -1.72 8.76
C ALA A 239 0.74 -0.26 8.29
N THR A 240 0.55 0.69 9.20
CA THR A 240 0.63 2.12 8.90
C THR A 240 2.03 2.54 8.49
N LEU A 241 3.07 2.09 9.19
CA LEU A 241 4.47 2.37 8.82
C LEU A 241 4.77 1.90 7.39
N VAL A 242 4.27 0.71 7.02
CA VAL A 242 4.40 0.20 5.65
C VAL A 242 3.72 1.13 4.65
N VAL A 243 2.45 1.48 4.90
CA VAL A 243 1.68 2.33 3.97
C VAL A 243 2.28 3.72 3.87
N ALA A 244 2.60 4.35 5.01
CA ALA A 244 3.19 5.69 5.05
C ALA A 244 4.55 5.73 4.34
N ALA A 245 5.39 4.69 4.50
CA ALA A 245 6.67 4.59 3.81
C ALA A 245 6.51 4.48 2.28
N VAL A 246 5.54 3.69 1.81
CA VAL A 246 5.25 3.59 0.38
C VAL A 246 4.69 4.90 -0.15
N VAL A 247 3.61 5.41 0.45
CA VAL A 247 2.89 6.60 0.01
C VAL A 247 3.76 7.85 0.03
N SER A 248 4.67 7.98 1.00
CA SER A 248 5.58 9.15 1.08
C SER A 248 6.47 9.33 -0.14
N VAL A 249 6.75 8.26 -0.86
CA VAL A 249 7.61 8.29 -2.07
C VAL A 249 6.81 8.22 -3.36
N THR A 250 5.70 7.48 -3.35
CA THR A 250 4.91 7.22 -4.56
C THR A 250 3.68 8.10 -4.70
N GLY A 251 3.31 8.86 -3.67
CA GLY A 251 1.97 9.43 -3.57
C GLY A 251 0.92 8.35 -3.30
N LEU A 252 -0.35 8.69 -3.44
CA LEU A 252 -1.44 7.76 -3.11
C LEU A 252 -1.55 6.63 -4.13
N ILE A 253 -1.56 5.38 -3.65
CA ILE A 253 -1.83 4.20 -4.46
C ILE A 253 -3.13 3.57 -3.97
N SER A 254 -4.18 3.73 -4.73
CA SER A 254 -5.51 3.27 -4.40
C SER A 254 -5.71 1.78 -4.72
N PHE A 255 -6.66 1.15 -4.04
CA PHE A 255 -7.17 -0.19 -4.28
C PHE A 255 -6.23 -1.37 -4.07
N VAL A 256 -4.91 -1.26 -4.19
CA VAL A 256 -3.98 -2.40 -4.04
C VAL A 256 -4.15 -3.05 -2.67
N GLY A 257 -4.18 -2.26 -1.60
CA GLY A 257 -4.37 -2.75 -0.22
C GLY A 257 -5.76 -3.37 0.04
N LEU A 258 -6.75 -3.06 -0.79
CA LEU A 258 -8.09 -3.62 -0.68
C LEU A 258 -8.23 -4.89 -1.52
N LEU A 259 -7.76 -4.85 -2.76
CA LEU A 259 -7.92 -5.95 -3.72
C LEU A 259 -7.03 -7.14 -3.42
N ALA A 260 -5.76 -6.90 -3.10
CA ALA A 260 -4.78 -7.96 -2.94
C ALA A 260 -5.18 -9.00 -1.87
N PRO A 261 -5.59 -8.62 -0.64
CA PRO A 261 -6.02 -9.58 0.35
C PRO A 261 -7.35 -10.24 0.00
N HIS A 262 -8.22 -9.55 -0.76
CA HIS A 262 -9.46 -10.15 -1.21
C HIS A 262 -9.22 -11.25 -2.26
N CYS A 263 -8.41 -10.96 -3.27
CA CYS A 263 -7.98 -11.97 -4.26
C CYS A 263 -7.26 -13.15 -3.60
N ALA A 264 -6.40 -12.87 -2.62
CA ALA A 264 -5.70 -13.92 -1.89
C ALA A 264 -6.67 -14.86 -1.15
N ARG A 265 -7.75 -14.33 -0.54
CA ARG A 265 -8.79 -15.15 0.09
C ARG A 265 -9.59 -15.98 -0.90
N LEU A 266 -9.92 -15.42 -2.07
CA LEU A 266 -10.60 -16.19 -3.14
C LEU A 266 -9.75 -17.35 -3.64
N LEU A 267 -8.43 -17.21 -3.70
CA LEU A 267 -7.49 -18.23 -4.17
C LEU A 267 -7.19 -19.29 -3.09
N ALA A 268 -6.85 -18.84 -1.88
CA ALA A 268 -6.34 -19.72 -0.80
C ALA A 268 -7.39 -20.10 0.26
N GLY A 269 -8.59 -19.48 0.25
CA GLY A 269 -9.61 -19.66 1.27
C GLY A 269 -9.35 -18.81 2.51
N HIS A 270 -9.52 -19.40 3.70
CA HIS A 270 -9.53 -18.69 4.98
C HIS A 270 -8.25 -17.92 5.32
N ASN A 271 -8.38 -16.98 6.27
CA ASN A 271 -7.27 -16.21 6.82
C ASN A 271 -6.20 -17.14 7.44
N ARG A 272 -5.06 -17.24 6.76
CA ARG A 272 -3.89 -18.04 7.19
C ARG A 272 -2.61 -17.27 6.86
N ARG A 273 -1.47 -17.72 7.38
CA ARG A 273 -0.16 -17.18 7.04
C ARG A 273 0.09 -17.16 5.52
N SER A 274 -0.32 -18.22 4.83
CA SER A 274 -0.26 -18.30 3.36
C SER A 274 -1.11 -17.25 2.66
N THR A 275 -2.26 -16.88 3.22
CA THR A 275 -3.15 -15.86 2.66
C THR A 275 -2.54 -14.46 2.79
N SER A 276 -1.88 -14.16 3.93
CA SER A 276 -1.14 -12.90 4.10
C SER A 276 0.03 -12.79 3.12
N LEU A 277 0.80 -13.87 2.95
CA LEU A 277 1.89 -13.92 1.97
C LEU A 277 1.36 -13.76 0.54
N LEU A 278 0.29 -14.47 0.21
CA LEU A 278 -0.35 -14.38 -1.10
C LEU A 278 -0.90 -12.97 -1.36
N SER A 279 -1.41 -12.28 -0.32
CA SER A 279 -1.83 -10.87 -0.43
C SER A 279 -0.67 -9.97 -0.84
N GLY A 280 0.52 -10.17 -0.25
CA GLY A 280 1.72 -9.44 -0.65
C GLY A 280 2.09 -9.72 -2.11
N LEU A 281 2.13 -11.01 -2.53
CA LEU A 281 2.47 -11.38 -3.91
C LEU A 281 1.48 -10.83 -4.93
N VAL A 282 0.18 -10.91 -4.65
CA VAL A 282 -0.87 -10.33 -5.52
C VAL A 282 -0.71 -8.81 -5.58
N GLY A 283 -0.48 -8.15 -4.44
CA GLY A 283 -0.22 -6.70 -4.40
C GLY A 283 0.99 -6.28 -5.23
N SER A 284 2.10 -7.04 -5.14
CA SER A 284 3.28 -6.84 -5.99
C SER A 284 2.94 -6.96 -7.48
N THR A 285 2.22 -8.02 -7.85
CA THR A 285 1.83 -8.25 -9.26
C THR A 285 0.96 -7.13 -9.79
N LEU A 286 -0.05 -6.70 -9.00
CA LEU A 286 -0.96 -5.62 -9.38
C LEU A 286 -0.21 -4.30 -9.58
N LEU A 287 0.68 -3.93 -8.65
CA LEU A 287 1.39 -2.66 -8.74
C LEU A 287 2.44 -2.65 -9.84
N LEU A 288 3.17 -3.76 -10.04
CA LEU A 288 4.11 -3.93 -11.15
C LEU A 288 3.42 -3.86 -12.51
N ALA A 289 2.26 -4.53 -12.65
CA ALA A 289 1.48 -4.49 -13.88
C ALA A 289 0.93 -3.09 -14.16
N ALA A 290 0.33 -2.44 -13.14
CA ALA A 290 -0.19 -1.08 -13.26
C ALA A 290 0.91 -0.07 -13.62
N ASP A 291 2.10 -0.17 -13.00
CA ASP A 291 3.25 0.67 -13.34
C ASP A 291 3.76 0.41 -14.76
N THR A 292 3.80 -0.85 -15.19
CA THR A 292 4.24 -1.21 -16.54
C THR A 292 3.30 -0.64 -17.59
N ILE A 293 1.99 -0.71 -17.35
CA ILE A 293 0.98 -0.12 -18.22
C ILE A 293 1.10 1.41 -18.21
N ALA A 294 1.21 2.03 -17.03
CA ALA A 294 1.29 3.49 -16.86
C ALA A 294 2.42 4.13 -17.67
N LYS A 295 3.56 3.46 -17.78
CA LYS A 295 4.74 3.97 -18.50
C LYS A 295 4.76 3.63 -19.99
N THR A 296 3.85 2.76 -20.49
CA THR A 296 3.87 2.28 -21.87
C THR A 296 2.69 2.75 -22.71
N VAL A 297 1.53 3.06 -22.10
CA VAL A 297 0.27 3.33 -22.83
C VAL A 297 0.24 4.73 -23.45
N ALA A 298 0.86 5.73 -22.86
CA ALA A 298 0.79 7.11 -23.32
C ALA A 298 2.16 7.75 -23.53
N ALA A 299 2.21 8.83 -24.32
CA ALA A 299 3.41 9.61 -24.55
C ALA A 299 3.90 10.33 -23.29
N THR A 300 3.00 10.68 -22.36
CA THR A 300 3.30 11.16 -21.00
C THR A 300 3.10 10.05 -19.99
N GLU A 301 3.87 10.04 -18.89
CA GLU A 301 3.65 9.04 -17.84
C GLU A 301 2.36 9.33 -17.09
N LEU A 302 1.48 8.33 -17.07
CA LEU A 302 0.21 8.43 -16.38
C LEU A 302 0.38 8.02 -14.91
N PRO A 303 -0.38 8.64 -13.98
CA PRO A 303 -0.43 8.21 -12.59
C PRO A 303 -0.84 6.74 -12.46
N VAL A 304 -0.14 5.99 -11.62
CA VAL A 304 -0.37 4.54 -11.43
C VAL A 304 -1.74 4.27 -10.84
N SER A 305 -2.25 5.18 -10.00
CA SER A 305 -3.59 5.05 -9.39
C SER A 305 -4.73 4.98 -10.40
N ILE A 306 -4.57 5.54 -11.58
CA ILE A 306 -5.57 5.41 -12.66
C ILE A 306 -5.77 3.93 -12.98
N PHE A 307 -4.69 3.19 -13.17
CA PHE A 307 -4.75 1.78 -13.55
C PHE A 307 -5.16 0.88 -12.39
N THR A 308 -4.69 1.18 -11.17
CA THR A 308 -5.15 0.42 -10.00
C THR A 308 -6.63 0.66 -9.70
N SER A 309 -7.14 1.87 -9.95
CA SER A 309 -8.58 2.19 -9.82
C SER A 309 -9.42 1.56 -10.92
N LEU A 310 -8.95 1.58 -12.17
CA LEU A 310 -9.62 0.91 -13.29
C LEU A 310 -9.75 -0.60 -13.08
N LEU A 311 -8.82 -1.23 -12.39
CA LEU A 311 -8.93 -2.63 -11.98
C LEU A 311 -9.81 -2.79 -10.73
N GLY A 312 -9.70 -1.86 -9.79
CA GLY A 312 -10.35 -1.92 -8.49
C GLY A 312 -11.86 -1.75 -8.56
N VAL A 313 -12.33 -0.73 -9.27
CA VAL A 313 -13.76 -0.39 -9.33
C VAL A 313 -14.59 -1.52 -9.97
N PRO A 314 -14.25 -2.08 -11.15
CA PRO A 314 -15.00 -3.20 -11.71
C PRO A 314 -14.98 -4.44 -10.82
N PHE A 315 -13.87 -4.68 -10.13
CA PHE A 315 -13.80 -5.79 -9.19
C PHE A 315 -14.74 -5.61 -7.99
N LEU A 316 -14.85 -4.41 -7.43
CA LEU A 316 -15.82 -4.11 -6.37
C LEU A 316 -17.25 -4.25 -6.85
N ILE A 317 -17.56 -3.76 -8.06
CA ILE A 317 -18.88 -3.93 -8.67
C ILE A 317 -19.21 -5.43 -8.83
N TYR A 318 -18.24 -6.22 -9.31
CA TYR A 318 -18.40 -7.68 -9.40
C TYR A 318 -18.72 -8.32 -8.04
N LEU A 319 -18.06 -7.87 -6.95
CA LEU A 319 -18.31 -8.37 -5.61
C LEU A 319 -19.72 -8.02 -5.10
N ILE A 320 -20.23 -6.85 -5.44
CA ILE A 320 -21.58 -6.41 -5.06
C ILE A 320 -22.64 -7.22 -5.81
N ILE A 321 -22.42 -7.46 -7.12
CA ILE A 321 -23.40 -8.17 -7.97
C ILE A 321 -23.40 -9.67 -7.70
N LYS A 322 -22.25 -10.26 -7.37
CA LYS A 322 -22.17 -11.67 -7.06
C LYS A 322 -22.64 -11.90 -5.62
N PRO A 323 -23.87 -12.43 -5.39
CA PRO A 323 -24.35 -12.71 -4.05
C PRO A 323 -23.35 -13.61 -3.35
N GLY A 324 -22.87 -13.16 -2.19
CA GLY A 324 -21.89 -13.87 -1.41
C GLY A 324 -22.33 -15.32 -1.20
N ARG A 325 -21.50 -16.26 -1.63
CA ARG A 325 -21.49 -17.54 -0.91
C ARG A 325 -21.02 -17.17 0.50
N GLU A 326 -21.99 -16.94 1.37
CA GLU A 326 -21.77 -16.91 2.80
C GLU A 326 -20.92 -18.15 3.11
N THR A 327 -19.67 -17.91 3.43
CA THR A 327 -18.80 -18.95 3.96
C THR A 327 -19.34 -19.25 5.36
N ARG A 328 -20.26 -20.23 5.42
CA ARG A 328 -20.56 -20.94 6.66
C ARG A 328 -19.30 -21.59 7.22
#